data_9fdb81808f199c934e68f11c9cdd7e76
#
_entry.id   9fdb81808f199c934e68f11c9cdd7e76
#
_cell.length_a   1.000
_cell.length_b   1.000
_cell.length_c   1.000
_cell.angle_alpha   90.00
_cell.angle_beta   90.00
_cell.angle_gamma   90.00
#
_symmetry.space_group_name_H-M   'P 1'
#
loop_
_entity.id
_entity.type
_entity.pdbx_description
1 polymer ?
#
loop_
_entity_poly.entity_id
_entity_poly.type
_entity_poly.pdbx_seq_one_letter_code
_entity_poly.pdbx_strand_id
1 'polypeptide(L)'
;MLIALLFGGLATFAQLYSVQAVLPGIARDFQVSAADAALSVSAATIGLALAVIPWSAIADRAGRKRTMTWAISAAVVLGLLLPLAPTFPSMLALRFLEGAALGGIPAVALVYLNEEVQRLHAAVAAGTYVAGTTIGGLAGRLVAGPVAEFTDWRAGVLAVSVLSAVAAVLFVRLAPAPRGFRPVVRGQGPKLAERIHINLRSPRLLALYTQGFLLMGGFVAVYNYLGFRLEAPPFNLPTSLASLLFLAYLAGTVSSRLAGGLTVRFGRLRVLLASIPVIIAGLAITLADSLPVILVGLVVFTAGFFGAHSVASGWTPRLATVGQSQASGLYNLFYYAGSSLLGWAGGLFFVQFGWSGVAIFAAVLALLAGTTAVLALRGYEAK
;
A
#
# COMPACT_ATOMS: atom_id res chain seq x y z
N MET A 1 11.83 -2.22 -20.92
CA MET A 1 11.92 -1.60 -19.60
C MET A 1 10.54 -1.35 -18.98
N LEU A 2 9.60 -0.64 -19.64
CA LEU A 2 8.26 -0.34 -19.11
C LEU A 2 7.53 -1.60 -18.66
N ILE A 3 7.45 -2.59 -19.56
CA ILE A 3 6.83 -3.89 -19.29
C ILE A 3 7.53 -4.63 -18.14
N ALA A 4 8.86 -4.54 -18.05
CA ALA A 4 9.60 -5.14 -16.94
C ALA A 4 9.16 -4.54 -15.59
N LEU A 5 9.10 -3.21 -15.49
CA LEU A 5 8.68 -2.52 -14.26
C LEU A 5 7.21 -2.78 -13.91
N LEU A 6 6.34 -2.94 -14.92
CA LEU A 6 4.96 -3.39 -14.71
C LEU A 6 4.95 -4.75 -14.00
N PHE A 7 5.71 -5.73 -14.51
CA PHE A 7 5.80 -7.06 -13.88
C PHE A 7 6.48 -7.02 -12.50
N GLY A 8 7.49 -6.17 -12.29
CA GLY A 8 8.08 -5.96 -10.97
C GLY A 8 7.07 -5.42 -9.96
N GLY A 9 6.28 -4.41 -10.36
CA GLY A 9 5.20 -3.88 -9.55
C GLY A 9 4.09 -4.92 -9.27
N LEU A 10 3.69 -5.66 -10.31
CA LEU A 10 2.70 -6.73 -10.20
C LEU A 10 3.14 -7.80 -9.20
N ALA A 11 4.34 -8.37 -9.37
CA ALA A 11 4.85 -9.41 -8.49
C ALA A 11 4.91 -8.94 -7.03
N THR A 12 5.43 -7.72 -6.79
CA THR A 12 5.58 -7.17 -5.43
C THR A 12 4.24 -7.00 -4.74
N PHE A 13 3.29 -6.35 -5.39
CA PHE A 13 2.04 -5.99 -4.74
C PHE A 13 1.00 -7.11 -4.73
N ALA A 14 1.06 -8.06 -5.68
CA ALA A 14 0.28 -9.29 -5.57
C ALA A 14 0.66 -10.08 -4.32
N GLN A 15 1.95 -10.24 -4.08
CA GLN A 15 2.48 -10.96 -2.94
C GLN A 15 2.22 -10.23 -1.63
N LEU A 16 2.44 -8.91 -1.57
CA LEU A 16 2.22 -8.09 -0.37
C LEU A 16 0.82 -8.27 0.21
N TYR A 17 -0.17 -8.34 -0.67
CA TYR A 17 -1.59 -8.40 -0.30
C TYR A 17 -2.24 -9.78 -0.53
N SER A 18 -1.46 -10.82 -0.80
CA SER A 18 -1.95 -12.18 -1.07
C SER A 18 -2.87 -12.75 0.00
N VAL A 19 -2.58 -12.45 1.28
CA VAL A 19 -3.33 -12.96 2.42
C VAL A 19 -4.62 -12.17 2.73
N GLN A 20 -4.77 -10.95 2.21
CA GLN A 20 -5.83 -10.04 2.66
C GLN A 20 -7.24 -10.55 2.33
N ALA A 21 -7.42 -11.21 1.20
CA ALA A 21 -8.72 -11.77 0.81
C ALA A 21 -9.07 -13.07 1.56
N VAL A 22 -8.08 -13.69 2.22
CA VAL A 22 -8.23 -15.00 2.87
C VAL A 22 -8.03 -14.93 4.40
N LEU A 23 -8.04 -13.72 4.97
CA LEU A 23 -7.89 -13.49 6.42
C LEU A 23 -8.90 -14.30 7.26
N PRO A 24 -10.19 -14.42 6.89
CA PRO A 24 -11.12 -15.28 7.63
C PRO A 24 -10.70 -16.75 7.63
N GLY A 25 -10.18 -17.28 6.53
CA GLY A 25 -9.64 -18.64 6.42
C GLY A 25 -8.43 -18.85 7.34
N ILE A 26 -7.50 -17.90 7.36
CA ILE A 26 -6.33 -17.89 8.26
C ILE A 26 -6.76 -17.89 9.72
N ALA A 27 -7.73 -17.05 10.08
CA ALA A 27 -8.24 -16.97 11.46
C ALA A 27 -8.85 -18.31 11.91
N ARG A 28 -9.62 -18.97 11.04
CA ARG A 28 -10.21 -20.29 11.33
C ARG A 28 -9.17 -21.39 11.47
N ASP A 29 -8.17 -21.42 10.59
CA ASP A 29 -7.16 -22.48 10.56
C ASP A 29 -6.22 -22.44 11.77
N PHE A 30 -5.74 -21.24 12.13
CA PHE A 30 -4.86 -21.04 13.29
C PHE A 30 -5.61 -20.79 14.60
N GLN A 31 -6.95 -20.77 14.61
CA GLN A 31 -7.79 -20.49 15.78
C GLN A 31 -7.41 -19.16 16.47
N VAL A 32 -7.18 -18.13 15.68
CA VAL A 32 -6.83 -16.77 16.17
C VAL A 32 -7.94 -15.77 15.89
N SER A 33 -7.93 -14.64 16.59
CA SER A 33 -8.92 -13.57 16.38
C SER A 33 -8.77 -12.93 15.00
N ALA A 34 -9.80 -12.19 14.55
CA ALA A 34 -9.73 -11.40 13.33
C ALA A 34 -8.60 -10.35 13.41
N ALA A 35 -8.39 -9.75 14.58
CA ALA A 35 -7.30 -8.79 14.82
C ALA A 35 -5.93 -9.46 14.69
N ASP A 36 -5.76 -10.67 15.26
CA ASP A 36 -4.50 -11.40 15.12
C ASP A 36 -4.25 -11.80 13.66
N ALA A 37 -5.26 -12.34 12.97
CA ALA A 37 -5.10 -12.70 11.55
C ALA A 37 -4.63 -11.52 10.69
N ALA A 38 -5.11 -10.30 10.95
CA ALA A 38 -4.68 -9.10 10.27
C ALA A 38 -3.19 -8.75 10.50
N LEU A 39 -2.55 -9.27 11.57
CA LEU A 39 -1.10 -9.15 11.76
C LEU A 39 -0.31 -9.76 10.60
N SER A 40 -0.88 -10.71 9.86
CA SER A 40 -0.23 -11.28 8.67
C SER A 40 -0.05 -10.25 7.53
N VAL A 41 -0.96 -9.30 7.39
CA VAL A 41 -0.82 -8.15 6.49
C VAL A 41 0.14 -7.13 7.10
N SER A 42 -0.02 -6.83 8.39
CA SER A 42 0.78 -5.85 9.14
C SER A 42 2.26 -6.23 9.17
N ALA A 43 2.58 -7.50 9.40
CA ALA A 43 3.97 -8.00 9.40
C ALA A 43 4.66 -7.75 8.05
N ALA A 44 3.97 -8.01 6.92
CA ALA A 44 4.54 -7.75 5.61
C ALA A 44 4.70 -6.25 5.33
N THR A 45 3.71 -5.43 5.67
CA THR A 45 3.77 -3.99 5.41
C THR A 45 4.81 -3.26 6.27
N ILE A 46 5.00 -3.65 7.55
CA ILE A 46 6.06 -3.10 8.38
C ILE A 46 7.45 -3.59 7.94
N GLY A 47 7.57 -4.88 7.56
CA GLY A 47 8.80 -5.42 6.99
C GLY A 47 9.23 -4.63 5.74
N LEU A 48 8.29 -4.37 4.83
CA LEU A 48 8.53 -3.55 3.64
C LEU A 48 8.97 -2.13 4.03
N ALA A 49 8.26 -1.47 4.94
CA ALA A 49 8.56 -0.10 5.37
C ALA A 49 9.99 0.02 5.92
N LEU A 50 10.39 -0.89 6.81
CA LEU A 50 11.71 -0.87 7.43
C LEU A 50 12.84 -1.20 6.43
N ALA A 51 12.56 -1.99 5.41
CA ALA A 51 13.57 -2.46 4.46
C ALA A 51 13.82 -1.48 3.29
N VAL A 52 12.94 -0.49 3.02
CA VAL A 52 13.10 0.47 1.93
C VAL A 52 14.45 1.19 2.00
N ILE A 53 14.87 1.66 3.19
CA ILE A 53 16.14 2.39 3.36
C ILE A 53 17.36 1.47 3.16
N PRO A 54 17.45 0.28 3.80
CA PRO A 54 18.51 -0.69 3.51
C PRO A 54 18.61 -1.06 2.03
N TRP A 55 17.49 -1.35 1.36
CA TRP A 55 17.52 -1.69 -0.07
C TRP A 55 17.99 -0.55 -0.95
N SER A 56 17.60 0.70 -0.64
CA SER A 56 18.11 1.87 -1.34
C SER A 56 19.64 1.99 -1.21
N ALA A 57 20.18 1.78 -0.01
CA ALA A 57 21.62 1.81 0.23
C ALA A 57 22.38 0.67 -0.49
N ILE A 58 21.78 -0.53 -0.57
CA ILE A 58 22.33 -1.65 -1.35
C ILE A 58 22.33 -1.29 -2.84
N ALA A 59 21.25 -0.70 -3.35
CA ALA A 59 21.10 -0.32 -4.74
C ALA A 59 22.11 0.74 -5.19
N ASP A 60 22.51 1.65 -4.30
CA ASP A 60 23.55 2.65 -4.57
C ASP A 60 24.95 2.05 -4.75
N ARG A 61 25.17 0.83 -4.22
CA ARG A 61 26.46 0.11 -4.31
C ARG A 61 26.45 -1.00 -5.34
N ALA A 62 25.44 -1.86 -5.31
CA ALA A 62 25.37 -3.09 -6.12
C ALA A 62 24.72 -2.86 -7.50
N GLY A 63 24.08 -1.68 -7.68
CA GLY A 63 23.35 -1.32 -8.89
C GLY A 63 21.86 -1.69 -8.82
N ARG A 64 21.05 -0.93 -9.55
CA ARG A 64 19.58 -0.94 -9.45
C ARG A 64 18.98 -2.30 -9.81
N LYS A 65 19.29 -2.82 -11.01
CA LYS A 65 18.73 -4.09 -11.49
C LYS A 65 19.09 -5.27 -10.58
N ARG A 66 20.36 -5.37 -10.16
CA ARG A 66 20.82 -6.48 -9.28
C ARG A 66 20.04 -6.47 -7.96
N THR A 67 19.93 -5.31 -7.33
CA THR A 67 19.22 -5.15 -6.07
C THR A 67 17.75 -5.54 -6.19
N MET A 68 17.05 -5.07 -7.23
CA MET A 68 15.66 -5.46 -7.48
C MET A 68 15.52 -6.97 -7.75
N THR A 69 16.49 -7.57 -8.47
CA THR A 69 16.47 -9.01 -8.74
C THR A 69 16.63 -9.80 -7.44
N TRP A 70 17.59 -9.45 -6.58
CA TRP A 70 17.76 -10.13 -5.29
C TRP A 70 16.52 -10.01 -4.42
N ALA A 71 15.98 -8.81 -4.32
CA ALA A 71 14.78 -8.52 -3.53
C ALA A 71 13.57 -9.36 -3.98
N ILE A 72 13.26 -9.34 -5.28
CA ILE A 72 12.10 -10.06 -5.81
C ILE A 72 12.30 -11.58 -5.74
N SER A 73 13.53 -12.08 -5.95
CA SER A 73 13.83 -13.52 -5.82
C SER A 73 13.67 -13.99 -4.38
N ALA A 74 14.18 -13.23 -3.41
CA ALA A 74 14.00 -13.54 -1.99
C ALA A 74 12.51 -13.54 -1.60
N ALA A 75 11.76 -12.53 -2.06
CA ALA A 75 10.33 -12.43 -1.81
C ALA A 75 9.55 -13.64 -2.38
N VAL A 76 9.86 -14.04 -3.62
CA VAL A 76 9.22 -15.21 -4.24
C VAL A 76 9.50 -16.48 -3.45
N VAL A 77 10.74 -16.71 -3.04
CA VAL A 77 11.10 -17.89 -2.22
C VAL A 77 10.32 -17.88 -0.91
N LEU A 78 10.29 -16.75 -0.19
CA LEU A 78 9.56 -16.62 1.07
C LEU A 78 8.05 -16.81 0.89
N GLY A 79 7.48 -16.28 -0.19
CA GLY A 79 6.06 -16.46 -0.51
C GLY A 79 5.71 -17.91 -0.86
N LEU A 80 6.58 -18.64 -1.54
CA LEU A 80 6.38 -20.07 -1.79
C LEU A 80 6.51 -20.91 -0.51
N LEU A 81 7.28 -20.46 0.48
CA LEU A 81 7.40 -21.10 1.79
C LEU A 81 6.22 -20.77 2.72
N LEU A 82 5.55 -19.66 2.51
CA LEU A 82 4.49 -19.16 3.41
C LEU A 82 3.36 -20.18 3.64
N PRO A 83 2.83 -20.88 2.62
CA PRO A 83 1.79 -21.90 2.80
C PRO A 83 2.23 -23.09 3.66
N LEU A 84 3.53 -23.30 3.84
CA LEU A 84 4.10 -24.39 4.63
C LEU A 84 4.26 -24.03 6.11
N ALA A 85 3.89 -22.80 6.52
CA ALA A 85 4.01 -22.36 7.91
C ALA A 85 3.17 -23.26 8.85
N PRO A 86 3.80 -23.93 9.84
CA PRO A 86 3.08 -24.85 10.71
C PRO A 86 2.35 -24.15 11.85
N THR A 87 2.76 -22.94 12.19
CA THR A 87 2.18 -22.15 13.31
C THR A 87 1.97 -20.70 12.89
N PHE A 88 1.05 -20.02 13.55
CA PHE A 88 0.78 -18.62 13.29
C PHE A 88 2.03 -17.72 13.51
N PRO A 89 2.83 -17.85 14.58
CA PRO A 89 4.07 -17.09 14.73
C PRO A 89 5.08 -17.31 13.59
N SER A 90 5.24 -18.54 13.09
CA SER A 90 6.13 -18.82 11.96
C SER A 90 5.62 -18.18 10.67
N MET A 91 4.31 -18.16 10.47
CA MET A 91 3.67 -17.42 9.38
C MET A 91 3.96 -15.92 9.47
N LEU A 92 3.82 -15.30 10.65
CA LEU A 92 4.13 -13.89 10.85
C LEU A 92 5.60 -13.56 10.57
N ALA A 93 6.53 -14.43 11.01
CA ALA A 93 7.95 -14.27 10.73
C ALA A 93 8.23 -14.33 9.21
N LEU A 94 7.65 -15.30 8.50
CA LEU A 94 7.77 -15.39 7.04
C LEU A 94 7.17 -14.16 6.35
N ARG A 95 6.00 -13.69 6.79
CA ARG A 95 5.38 -12.46 6.25
C ARG A 95 6.23 -11.22 6.46
N PHE A 96 6.86 -11.09 7.63
CA PHE A 96 7.77 -9.98 7.92
C PHE A 96 8.99 -10.01 6.98
N LEU A 97 9.65 -11.18 6.86
CA LEU A 97 10.82 -11.35 5.99
C LEU A 97 10.46 -11.16 4.51
N GLU A 98 9.33 -11.69 4.08
CA GLU A 98 8.78 -11.50 2.73
C GLU A 98 8.54 -10.02 2.45
N GLY A 99 7.87 -9.31 3.38
CA GLY A 99 7.67 -7.87 3.27
C GLY A 99 8.98 -7.10 3.18
N ALA A 100 9.96 -7.46 4.01
CA ALA A 100 11.30 -6.87 3.97
C ALA A 100 11.99 -7.10 2.60
N ALA A 101 11.85 -8.29 2.02
CA ALA A 101 12.34 -8.55 0.68
C ALA A 101 11.59 -7.73 -0.38
N LEU A 102 10.25 -7.68 -0.32
CA LEU A 102 9.41 -6.92 -1.26
C LEU A 102 9.76 -5.41 -1.29
N GLY A 103 10.27 -4.85 -0.18
CA GLY A 103 10.68 -3.44 -0.08
C GLY A 103 11.73 -3.00 -1.10
N GLY A 104 12.50 -3.93 -1.67
CA GLY A 104 13.56 -3.60 -2.62
C GLY A 104 13.07 -3.12 -3.99
N ILE A 105 11.86 -3.51 -4.43
CA ILE A 105 11.30 -3.03 -5.69
C ILE A 105 10.86 -1.56 -5.58
N PRO A 106 9.94 -1.15 -4.69
CA PRO A 106 9.48 0.23 -4.60
C PRO A 106 10.60 1.20 -4.19
N ALA A 107 11.59 0.74 -3.42
CA ALA A 107 12.75 1.54 -3.05
C ALA A 107 13.59 2.00 -4.27
N VAL A 108 13.65 1.18 -5.31
CA VAL A 108 14.63 1.32 -6.40
C VAL A 108 13.99 1.59 -7.75
N ALA A 109 12.75 1.11 -7.99
CA ALA A 109 12.12 1.12 -9.31
C ALA A 109 12.05 2.50 -9.97
N LEU A 110 11.62 3.53 -9.22
CA LEU A 110 11.51 4.89 -9.75
C LEU A 110 12.88 5.54 -10.03
N VAL A 111 13.90 5.21 -9.23
CA VAL A 111 15.27 5.69 -9.45
C VAL A 111 15.85 5.05 -10.71
N TYR A 112 15.72 3.71 -10.82
CA TYR A 112 16.14 2.97 -12.02
C TYR A 112 15.46 3.50 -13.29
N LEU A 113 14.18 3.80 -13.21
CA LEU A 113 13.42 4.39 -14.29
C LEU A 113 13.99 5.75 -14.71
N ASN A 114 14.24 6.64 -13.74
CA ASN A 114 14.75 7.98 -14.03
C ASN A 114 16.19 7.98 -14.56
N GLU A 115 16.99 6.97 -14.21
CA GLU A 115 18.36 6.79 -14.73
C GLU A 115 18.38 6.26 -16.17
N GLU A 116 17.39 5.45 -16.57
CA GLU A 116 17.41 4.70 -17.84
C GLU A 116 16.44 5.22 -18.91
N VAL A 117 15.44 6.04 -18.52
CA VAL A 117 14.42 6.56 -19.45
C VAL A 117 14.66 8.04 -19.72
N GLN A 118 14.53 8.44 -20.98
CA GLN A 118 14.58 9.86 -21.35
C GLN A 118 13.52 10.66 -20.59
N ARG A 119 13.84 11.87 -20.16
CA ARG A 119 12.95 12.74 -19.36
C ARG A 119 11.55 12.90 -19.95
N LEU A 120 11.45 12.94 -21.29
CA LEU A 120 10.18 13.05 -22.03
C LEU A 120 9.23 11.87 -21.75
N HIS A 121 9.76 10.66 -21.54
CA HIS A 121 8.99 9.43 -21.35
C HIS A 121 8.92 9.00 -19.88
N ALA A 122 9.59 9.71 -18.96
CA ALA A 122 9.67 9.34 -17.54
C ALA A 122 8.30 9.26 -16.86
N ALA A 123 7.38 10.18 -17.19
CA ALA A 123 6.04 10.19 -16.63
C ALA A 123 5.21 8.96 -17.06
N VAL A 124 5.31 8.57 -18.35
CA VAL A 124 4.62 7.37 -18.88
C VAL A 124 5.19 6.11 -18.24
N ALA A 125 6.50 6.07 -18.06
CA ALA A 125 7.19 4.95 -17.45
C ALA A 125 6.82 4.78 -15.96
N ALA A 126 6.78 5.88 -15.20
CA ALA A 126 6.32 5.88 -13.81
C ALA A 126 4.85 5.44 -13.72
N GLY A 127 3.99 5.94 -14.60
CA GLY A 127 2.58 5.52 -14.69
C GLY A 127 2.43 4.02 -14.97
N THR A 128 3.28 3.44 -15.83
CA THR A 128 3.27 2.00 -16.13
C THR A 128 3.69 1.17 -14.91
N TYR A 129 4.70 1.61 -14.15
CA TYR A 129 5.08 0.97 -12.90
C TYR A 129 3.93 1.01 -11.88
N VAL A 130 3.32 2.18 -11.69
CA VAL A 130 2.17 2.35 -10.78
C VAL A 130 0.99 1.50 -11.22
N ALA A 131 0.70 1.39 -12.52
CA ALA A 131 -0.31 0.46 -13.03
C ALA A 131 0.02 -1.00 -12.64
N GLY A 132 1.29 -1.40 -12.76
CA GLY A 132 1.76 -2.71 -12.31
C GLY A 132 1.50 -2.96 -10.81
N THR A 133 1.75 -1.96 -9.95
CA THR A 133 1.47 -2.08 -8.51
C THR A 133 -0.03 -2.21 -8.22
N THR A 134 -0.86 -1.47 -8.92
CA THR A 134 -2.33 -1.51 -8.76
C THR A 134 -2.89 -2.85 -9.24
N ILE A 135 -2.50 -3.29 -10.44
CA ILE A 135 -2.92 -4.57 -11.01
C ILE A 135 -2.44 -5.72 -10.11
N GLY A 136 -1.20 -5.66 -9.62
CA GLY A 136 -0.65 -6.66 -8.71
C GLY A 136 -1.43 -6.74 -7.40
N GLY A 137 -1.65 -5.61 -6.75
CA GLY A 137 -2.42 -5.56 -5.51
C GLY A 137 -3.84 -6.09 -5.67
N LEU A 138 -4.47 -5.88 -6.82
CA LEU A 138 -5.78 -6.42 -7.14
C LEU A 138 -5.71 -7.92 -7.47
N ALA A 139 -4.76 -8.32 -8.33
CA ALA A 139 -4.58 -9.71 -8.75
C ALA A 139 -4.30 -10.64 -7.56
N GLY A 140 -3.48 -10.21 -6.58
CA GLY A 140 -3.22 -10.99 -5.37
C GLY A 140 -4.49 -11.38 -4.64
N ARG A 141 -5.44 -10.47 -4.52
CA ARG A 141 -6.72 -10.70 -3.83
C ARG A 141 -7.70 -11.49 -4.68
N LEU A 142 -7.80 -11.17 -5.97
CA LEU A 142 -8.73 -11.82 -6.90
C LEU A 142 -8.30 -13.24 -7.28
N VAL A 143 -7.05 -13.60 -7.13
CA VAL A 143 -6.56 -14.97 -7.31
C VAL A 143 -6.69 -15.77 -6.01
N ALA A 144 -6.28 -15.18 -4.87
CA ALA A 144 -6.30 -15.89 -3.59
C ALA A 144 -7.72 -16.30 -3.18
N GLY A 145 -8.71 -15.41 -3.29
CA GLY A 145 -10.08 -15.67 -2.86
C GLY A 145 -10.75 -16.85 -3.57
N PRO A 146 -10.85 -16.85 -4.92
CA PRO A 146 -11.44 -17.95 -5.67
C PRO A 146 -10.71 -19.29 -5.48
N VAL A 147 -9.38 -19.29 -5.46
CA VAL A 147 -8.64 -20.55 -5.21
C VAL A 147 -8.92 -21.07 -3.81
N ALA A 148 -8.91 -20.19 -2.79
CA ALA A 148 -9.19 -20.57 -1.40
C ALA A 148 -10.61 -21.08 -1.19
N GLU A 149 -11.58 -20.63 -1.97
CA GLU A 149 -12.98 -21.09 -1.91
C GLU A 149 -13.12 -22.60 -2.19
N PHE A 150 -12.40 -23.07 -3.22
CA PHE A 150 -12.47 -24.47 -3.66
C PHE A 150 -11.45 -25.39 -2.98
N THR A 151 -10.54 -24.81 -2.20
CA THR A 151 -9.45 -25.55 -1.54
C THR A 151 -9.26 -25.08 -0.10
N ASP A 152 -8.22 -24.29 0.14
CA ASP A 152 -7.93 -23.63 1.41
C ASP A 152 -7.14 -22.34 1.19
N TRP A 153 -6.92 -21.56 2.24
CA TRP A 153 -6.17 -20.31 2.17
C TRP A 153 -4.71 -20.52 1.76
N ARG A 154 -4.09 -21.68 2.08
CA ARG A 154 -2.72 -22.01 1.72
C ARG A 154 -2.55 -22.16 0.21
N ALA A 155 -3.48 -22.87 -0.42
CA ALA A 155 -3.51 -23.02 -1.88
C ALA A 155 -3.79 -21.65 -2.56
N GLY A 156 -4.68 -20.82 -1.98
CA GLY A 156 -4.91 -19.46 -2.46
C GLY A 156 -3.64 -18.60 -2.48
N VAL A 157 -2.90 -18.61 -1.38
CA VAL A 157 -1.63 -17.89 -1.25
C VAL A 157 -0.55 -18.48 -2.17
N LEU A 158 -0.48 -19.82 -2.31
CA LEU A 158 0.43 -20.49 -3.22
C LEU A 158 0.19 -20.05 -4.68
N ALA A 159 -1.07 -19.99 -5.10
CA ALA A 159 -1.42 -19.57 -6.46
C ALA A 159 -0.92 -18.14 -6.74
N VAL A 160 -1.07 -17.22 -5.76
CA VAL A 160 -0.52 -15.86 -5.88
C VAL A 160 1.00 -15.86 -5.91
N SER A 161 1.66 -16.73 -5.12
CA SER A 161 3.12 -16.84 -5.10
C SER A 161 3.66 -17.36 -6.42
N VAL A 162 2.96 -18.30 -7.07
CA VAL A 162 3.28 -18.78 -8.42
C VAL A 162 3.07 -17.66 -9.46
N LEU A 163 1.97 -16.93 -9.41
CA LEU A 163 1.73 -15.77 -10.27
C LEU A 163 2.87 -14.74 -10.12
N SER A 164 3.26 -14.45 -8.87
CA SER A 164 4.34 -13.51 -8.57
C SER A 164 5.70 -14.05 -9.05
N ALA A 165 5.95 -15.36 -8.97
CA ALA A 165 7.15 -15.98 -9.49
C ALA A 165 7.25 -15.83 -11.02
N VAL A 166 6.15 -16.06 -11.75
CA VAL A 166 6.09 -15.83 -13.20
C VAL A 166 6.38 -14.39 -13.55
N ALA A 167 5.71 -13.44 -12.83
CA ALA A 167 5.94 -12.03 -13.04
C ALA A 167 7.38 -11.61 -12.69
N ALA A 168 7.97 -12.17 -11.64
CA ALA A 168 9.36 -11.93 -11.27
C ALA A 168 10.35 -12.44 -12.35
N VAL A 169 10.12 -13.62 -12.92
CA VAL A 169 10.92 -14.14 -14.04
C VAL A 169 10.82 -13.20 -15.24
N LEU A 170 9.60 -12.75 -15.59
CA LEU A 170 9.41 -11.79 -16.68
C LEU A 170 10.12 -10.47 -16.40
N PHE A 171 10.04 -9.95 -15.17
CA PHE A 171 10.80 -8.77 -14.77
C PHE A 171 12.29 -8.95 -15.00
N VAL A 172 12.89 -10.03 -14.48
CA VAL A 172 14.34 -10.28 -14.57
C VAL A 172 14.81 -10.40 -16.01
N ARG A 173 14.02 -11.10 -16.86
CA ARG A 173 14.35 -11.29 -18.28
C ARG A 173 14.17 -10.04 -19.12
N LEU A 174 13.13 -9.26 -18.86
CA LEU A 174 12.80 -8.08 -19.66
C LEU A 174 13.48 -6.80 -19.18
N ALA A 175 13.98 -6.76 -17.94
CA ALA A 175 14.68 -5.60 -17.42
C ALA A 175 16.04 -5.44 -18.12
N PRO A 176 16.30 -4.31 -18.83
CA PRO A 176 17.57 -4.07 -19.50
C PRO A 176 18.72 -3.97 -18.51
N ALA A 177 19.94 -4.20 -18.99
CA ALA A 177 21.13 -3.86 -18.21
C ALA A 177 21.19 -2.35 -17.95
N PRO A 178 21.55 -1.93 -16.73
CA PRO A 178 21.63 -0.51 -16.40
C PRO A 178 22.75 0.14 -17.22
N ARG A 179 22.43 1.28 -17.87
CA ARG A 179 23.38 2.10 -18.65
C ARG A 179 23.66 3.43 -17.98
N GLY A 180 22.67 3.99 -17.27
CA GLY A 180 22.75 5.28 -16.58
C GLY A 180 23.28 5.19 -15.14
N PHE A 181 23.47 4.01 -14.59
CA PHE A 181 23.93 3.83 -13.22
C PHE A 181 25.33 4.38 -13.00
N ARG A 182 25.46 5.32 -12.06
CA ARG A 182 26.74 5.80 -11.55
C ARG A 182 26.78 5.56 -10.05
N PRO A 183 27.77 4.85 -9.50
CA PRO A 183 27.92 4.70 -8.06
C PRO A 183 27.97 6.06 -7.37
N VAL A 184 27.26 6.20 -6.28
CA VAL A 184 27.24 7.45 -5.51
C VAL A 184 28.61 7.68 -4.88
N VAL A 185 29.30 8.74 -5.30
CA VAL A 185 30.56 9.18 -4.68
C VAL A 185 30.22 9.84 -3.35
N ARG A 186 30.80 9.31 -2.24
CA ARG A 186 30.61 9.87 -0.90
C ARG A 186 31.19 11.30 -0.83
N GLY A 187 30.43 12.26 -0.32
CA GLY A 187 30.98 13.50 0.16
C GLY A 187 30.42 14.81 -0.38
N GLN A 188 29.46 14.82 -1.29
CA GLN A 188 28.85 16.06 -1.77
C GLN A 188 27.42 16.26 -1.23
N GLY A 189 27.18 17.33 -0.50
CA GLY A 189 25.91 17.77 0.06
C GLY A 189 25.60 17.30 1.49
N PRO A 190 24.46 17.71 2.07
CA PRO A 190 24.07 17.33 3.42
C PRO A 190 23.96 15.82 3.58
N LYS A 191 24.41 15.29 4.71
CA LYS A 191 24.34 13.84 5.03
C LYS A 191 22.89 13.36 5.01
N LEU A 192 22.68 12.08 4.69
CA LEU A 192 21.34 11.47 4.67
C LEU A 192 20.56 11.71 5.98
N ALA A 193 21.23 11.52 7.11
CA ALA A 193 20.63 11.74 8.44
C ALA A 193 20.19 13.21 8.63
N GLU A 194 20.96 14.17 8.13
CA GLU A 194 20.63 15.59 8.21
C GLU A 194 19.39 15.92 7.35
N ARG A 195 19.30 15.39 6.13
CA ARG A 195 18.10 15.56 5.27
C ARG A 195 16.85 14.97 5.91
N ILE A 196 16.96 13.77 6.50
CA ILE A 196 15.87 13.14 7.24
C ILE A 196 15.46 14.01 8.43
N HIS A 197 16.43 14.48 9.20
CA HIS A 197 16.19 15.31 10.38
C HIS A 197 15.49 16.63 10.03
N ILE A 198 15.92 17.34 8.99
CA ILE A 198 15.28 18.57 8.51
C ILE A 198 13.82 18.29 8.12
N ASN A 199 13.57 17.22 7.38
CA ASN A 199 12.22 16.87 6.94
C ASN A 199 11.31 16.47 8.12
N LEU A 200 11.82 15.78 9.13
CA LEU A 200 11.07 15.42 10.34
C LEU A 200 10.83 16.61 11.29
N ARG A 201 11.58 17.70 11.17
CA ARG A 201 11.34 18.94 11.92
C ARG A 201 10.36 19.90 11.26
N SER A 202 9.95 19.64 10.03
CA SER A 202 8.97 20.47 9.32
C SER A 202 7.54 20.14 9.75
N PRO A 203 6.81 21.02 10.44
CA PRO A 203 5.43 20.76 10.85
C PRO A 203 4.49 20.45 9.66
N ARG A 204 4.77 21.05 8.51
CA ARG A 204 4.02 20.87 7.27
C ARG A 204 4.23 19.48 6.67
N LEU A 205 5.49 19.03 6.62
CA LEU A 205 5.80 17.67 6.17
C LEU A 205 5.25 16.64 7.15
N LEU A 206 5.36 16.88 8.46
CA LEU A 206 4.75 16.01 9.48
C LEU A 206 3.24 15.90 9.29
N ALA A 207 2.54 17.00 8.99
CA ALA A 207 1.11 16.97 8.70
C ALA A 207 0.80 16.09 7.47
N LEU A 208 1.61 16.15 6.41
CA LEU A 208 1.44 15.28 5.23
C LEU A 208 1.78 13.82 5.54
N TYR A 209 2.82 13.56 6.34
CA TYR A 209 3.14 12.19 6.80
C TYR A 209 2.00 11.62 7.64
N THR A 210 1.39 12.45 8.50
CA THR A 210 0.21 12.08 9.29
C THR A 210 -0.98 11.75 8.40
N GLN A 211 -1.18 12.44 7.25
CA GLN A 211 -2.19 12.03 6.26
C GLN A 211 -1.94 10.60 5.78
N GLY A 212 -0.70 10.30 5.38
CA GLY A 212 -0.32 8.95 4.95
C GLY A 212 -0.61 7.90 6.03
N PHE A 213 -0.20 8.18 7.27
CA PHE A 213 -0.36 7.27 8.40
C PHE A 213 -1.83 7.01 8.77
N LEU A 214 -2.61 8.06 9.00
CA LEU A 214 -3.98 7.95 9.46
C LEU A 214 -4.92 7.41 8.38
N LEU A 215 -4.85 7.98 7.17
CA LEU A 215 -5.76 7.60 6.09
C LEU A 215 -5.49 6.18 5.59
N MET A 216 -4.21 5.79 5.43
CA MET A 216 -3.87 4.42 5.03
C MET A 216 -4.21 3.41 6.12
N GLY A 217 -4.02 3.78 7.38
CA GLY A 217 -4.41 2.95 8.51
C GLY A 217 -5.90 2.64 8.52
N GLY A 218 -6.74 3.65 8.39
CA GLY A 218 -8.20 3.48 8.27
C GLY A 218 -8.61 2.71 7.03
N PHE A 219 -7.96 2.97 5.90
CA PHE A 219 -8.22 2.28 4.64
C PHE A 219 -7.94 0.77 4.74
N VAL A 220 -6.78 0.40 5.28
CA VAL A 220 -6.41 -1.01 5.45
C VAL A 220 -7.28 -1.70 6.50
N ALA A 221 -7.64 -0.99 7.59
CA ALA A 221 -8.58 -1.53 8.58
C ALA A 221 -9.90 -1.93 7.93
N VAL A 222 -10.52 -1.06 7.15
CA VAL A 222 -11.79 -1.36 6.45
C VAL A 222 -11.64 -2.61 5.57
N TYR A 223 -10.60 -2.69 4.76
CA TYR A 223 -10.43 -3.82 3.85
C TYR A 223 -9.95 -5.12 4.51
N ASN A 224 -9.26 -5.06 5.64
CA ASN A 224 -8.88 -6.26 6.39
C ASN A 224 -10.08 -6.95 7.03
N TYR A 225 -11.06 -6.18 7.54
CA TYR A 225 -12.20 -6.73 8.26
C TYR A 225 -13.45 -6.90 7.40
N LEU A 226 -13.42 -6.43 6.15
CA LEU A 226 -14.54 -6.57 5.21
C LEU A 226 -14.89 -8.04 4.95
N GLY A 227 -13.89 -8.91 4.74
CA GLY A 227 -14.10 -10.34 4.52
C GLY A 227 -14.82 -11.00 5.71
N PHE A 228 -14.37 -10.70 6.93
CA PHE A 228 -15.01 -11.23 8.14
C PHE A 228 -16.48 -10.84 8.27
N ARG A 229 -16.84 -9.60 7.91
CA ARG A 229 -18.22 -9.15 7.90
C ARG A 229 -19.07 -9.88 6.86
N LEU A 230 -18.53 -10.05 5.66
CA LEU A 230 -19.30 -10.53 4.52
C LEU A 230 -19.41 -12.04 4.46
N GLU A 231 -18.44 -12.77 5.01
CA GLU A 231 -18.52 -14.22 5.17
C GLU A 231 -19.42 -14.62 6.36
N ALA A 232 -19.74 -13.69 7.28
CA ALA A 232 -20.64 -13.91 8.40
C ALA A 232 -22.10 -13.56 8.06
N PRO A 233 -23.10 -14.06 8.87
CA PRO A 233 -24.48 -13.61 8.76
C PRO A 233 -24.59 -12.08 8.88
N PRO A 234 -25.53 -11.43 8.18
CA PRO A 234 -26.58 -12.03 7.33
C PRO A 234 -26.15 -12.35 5.90
N PHE A 235 -24.92 -11.99 5.46
CA PHE A 235 -24.49 -12.08 4.08
C PHE A 235 -24.08 -13.49 3.67
N ASN A 236 -23.28 -14.18 4.49
CA ASN A 236 -22.74 -15.53 4.24
C ASN A 236 -22.14 -15.68 2.83
N LEU A 237 -21.40 -14.66 2.39
CA LEU A 237 -20.79 -14.67 1.05
C LEU A 237 -19.64 -15.69 0.99
N PRO A 238 -19.53 -16.44 -0.11
CA PRO A 238 -18.32 -17.18 -0.43
C PRO A 238 -17.08 -16.26 -0.51
N THR A 239 -15.92 -16.76 -0.10
CA THR A 239 -14.65 -16.00 -0.11
C THR A 239 -14.32 -15.45 -1.53
N SER A 240 -14.67 -16.21 -2.57
CA SER A 240 -14.53 -15.80 -3.97
C SER A 240 -15.32 -14.52 -4.28
N LEU A 241 -16.59 -14.45 -3.87
CA LEU A 241 -17.42 -13.26 -4.08
C LEU A 241 -16.99 -12.09 -3.19
N ALA A 242 -16.61 -12.35 -1.94
CA ALA A 242 -16.07 -11.33 -1.05
C ALA A 242 -14.79 -10.71 -1.63
N SER A 243 -13.95 -11.49 -2.30
CA SER A 243 -12.74 -10.98 -2.95
C SER A 243 -13.00 -10.03 -4.12
N LEU A 244 -14.15 -10.17 -4.82
CA LEU A 244 -14.52 -9.26 -5.91
C LEU A 244 -14.76 -7.82 -5.45
N LEU A 245 -15.05 -7.60 -4.17
CA LEU A 245 -15.25 -6.26 -3.60
C LEU A 245 -13.97 -5.42 -3.62
N PHE A 246 -12.80 -6.06 -3.72
CA PHE A 246 -11.55 -5.35 -3.98
C PHE A 246 -11.52 -4.64 -5.34
N LEU A 247 -12.41 -4.96 -6.28
CA LEU A 247 -12.58 -4.19 -7.53
C LEU A 247 -12.95 -2.72 -7.26
N ALA A 248 -13.49 -2.39 -6.08
CA ALA A 248 -13.70 -1.00 -5.67
C ALA A 248 -12.41 -0.16 -5.69
N TYR A 249 -11.21 -0.79 -5.60
CA TYR A 249 -9.92 -0.10 -5.77
C TYR A 249 -9.79 0.60 -7.14
N LEU A 250 -10.50 0.15 -8.17
CA LEU A 250 -10.49 0.80 -9.48
C LEU A 250 -11.04 2.23 -9.41
N ALA A 251 -11.97 2.50 -8.47
CA ALA A 251 -12.44 3.87 -8.21
C ALA A 251 -11.29 4.79 -7.78
N GLY A 252 -10.27 4.23 -7.12
CA GLY A 252 -9.07 4.97 -6.73
C GLY A 252 -8.26 5.49 -7.92
N THR A 253 -8.18 4.72 -9.01
CA THR A 253 -7.48 5.15 -10.23
C THR A 253 -8.16 6.37 -10.85
N VAL A 254 -9.50 6.37 -10.90
CA VAL A 254 -10.29 7.48 -11.41
C VAL A 254 -10.18 8.70 -10.50
N SER A 255 -10.42 8.51 -9.19
CA SER A 255 -10.42 9.60 -8.21
C SER A 255 -9.06 10.28 -8.06
N SER A 256 -7.94 9.52 -8.13
CA SER A 256 -6.59 10.10 -8.09
C SER A 256 -6.34 11.06 -9.25
N ARG A 257 -6.80 10.71 -10.46
CA ARG A 257 -6.70 11.58 -11.64
C ARG A 257 -7.56 12.83 -11.49
N LEU A 258 -8.81 12.66 -11.08
CA LEU A 258 -9.74 13.77 -10.85
C LEU A 258 -9.21 14.72 -9.78
N ALA A 259 -8.76 14.18 -8.64
CA ALA A 259 -8.17 14.98 -7.57
C ALA A 259 -6.95 15.78 -8.07
N GLY A 260 -6.06 15.18 -8.86
CA GLY A 260 -4.94 15.88 -9.50
C GLY A 260 -5.39 17.10 -10.32
N GLY A 261 -6.41 16.94 -11.17
CA GLY A 261 -6.99 18.04 -11.95
C GLY A 261 -7.66 19.11 -11.07
N LEU A 262 -8.41 18.68 -10.05
CA LEU A 262 -9.10 19.59 -9.12
C LEU A 262 -8.11 20.44 -8.29
N THR A 263 -6.93 19.93 -7.97
CA THR A 263 -5.91 20.70 -7.25
C THR A 263 -5.43 21.93 -8.03
N VAL A 264 -5.45 21.87 -9.35
CA VAL A 264 -5.07 23.02 -10.21
C VAL A 264 -6.12 24.13 -10.11
N ARG A 265 -7.42 23.75 -9.99
CA ARG A 265 -8.53 24.69 -9.96
C ARG A 265 -8.85 25.23 -8.57
N PHE A 266 -8.81 24.36 -7.56
CA PHE A 266 -9.29 24.68 -6.21
C PHE A 266 -8.19 24.75 -5.15
N GLY A 267 -6.96 24.38 -5.50
CA GLY A 267 -5.85 24.26 -4.55
C GLY A 267 -5.78 22.91 -3.86
N ARG A 268 -4.61 22.56 -3.32
CA ARG A 268 -4.34 21.23 -2.74
C ARG A 268 -5.06 21.01 -1.44
N LEU A 269 -5.05 21.99 -0.53
CA LEU A 269 -5.67 21.85 0.79
C LEU A 269 -7.16 21.64 0.67
N ARG A 270 -7.85 22.41 -0.19
CA ARG A 270 -9.30 22.28 -0.37
C ARG A 270 -9.68 20.92 -0.92
N VAL A 271 -8.95 20.39 -1.91
CA VAL A 271 -9.22 19.07 -2.48
C VAL A 271 -8.96 17.96 -1.47
N LEU A 272 -7.88 18.07 -0.67
CA LEU A 272 -7.58 17.13 0.41
C LEU A 272 -8.71 17.15 1.45
N LEU A 273 -9.14 18.33 1.92
CA LEU A 273 -10.20 18.47 2.91
C LEU A 273 -11.56 18.01 2.37
N ALA A 274 -11.88 18.27 1.09
CA ALA A 274 -13.11 17.78 0.45
C ALA A 274 -13.14 16.24 0.36
N SER A 275 -12.00 15.58 0.33
CA SER A 275 -11.92 14.11 0.32
C SER A 275 -12.34 13.51 1.67
N ILE A 276 -12.17 14.20 2.79
CA ILE A 276 -12.51 13.71 4.14
C ILE A 276 -14.01 13.40 4.28
N PRO A 277 -14.94 14.32 4.00
CA PRO A 277 -16.37 13.99 4.05
C PRO A 277 -16.76 12.88 3.07
N VAL A 278 -16.09 12.76 1.93
CA VAL A 278 -16.33 11.65 0.98
C VAL A 278 -15.96 10.31 1.62
N ILE A 279 -14.81 10.24 2.32
CA ILE A 279 -14.40 9.06 3.09
C ILE A 279 -15.47 8.70 4.12
N ILE A 280 -15.91 9.68 4.93
CA ILE A 280 -16.90 9.48 6.01
C ILE A 280 -18.25 9.06 5.44
N ALA A 281 -18.71 9.69 4.37
CA ALA A 281 -19.94 9.30 3.68
C ALA A 281 -19.87 7.85 3.16
N GLY A 282 -18.77 7.48 2.53
CA GLY A 282 -18.54 6.10 2.08
C GLY A 282 -18.62 5.11 3.25
N LEU A 283 -17.96 5.39 4.37
CA LEU A 283 -18.02 4.57 5.58
C LEU A 283 -19.45 4.45 6.12
N ALA A 284 -20.18 5.55 6.21
CA ALA A 284 -21.58 5.56 6.67
C ALA A 284 -22.49 4.69 5.77
N ILE A 285 -22.32 4.78 4.46
CA ILE A 285 -23.06 3.95 3.49
C ILE A 285 -22.74 2.46 3.69
N THR A 286 -21.50 2.10 4.06
CA THR A 286 -21.15 0.68 4.32
C THR A 286 -21.83 0.11 5.56
N LEU A 287 -22.46 0.90 6.43
CA LEU A 287 -23.17 0.40 7.61
C LEU A 287 -24.49 -0.33 7.26
N ALA A 288 -24.98 -0.18 6.04
CA ALA A 288 -26.20 -0.85 5.57
C ALA A 288 -26.03 -2.38 5.54
N ASP A 289 -27.15 -3.10 5.69
CA ASP A 289 -27.20 -4.56 5.59
C ASP A 289 -27.62 -5.02 4.18
N SER A 290 -27.22 -4.27 3.17
CA SER A 290 -27.47 -4.55 1.73
C SER A 290 -26.16 -4.56 0.97
N LEU A 291 -25.83 -5.68 0.33
CA LEU A 291 -24.58 -5.86 -0.41
C LEU A 291 -24.37 -4.80 -1.52
N PRO A 292 -25.37 -4.47 -2.36
CA PRO A 292 -25.21 -3.41 -3.35
C PRO A 292 -24.91 -2.05 -2.73
N VAL A 293 -25.52 -1.73 -1.58
CA VAL A 293 -25.30 -0.47 -0.85
C VAL A 293 -23.89 -0.44 -0.26
N ILE A 294 -23.44 -1.56 0.32
CA ILE A 294 -22.05 -1.69 0.81
C ILE A 294 -21.06 -1.45 -0.32
N LEU A 295 -21.29 -2.05 -1.51
CA LEU A 295 -20.42 -1.86 -2.67
C LEU A 295 -20.33 -0.37 -3.08
N VAL A 296 -21.45 0.34 -3.12
CA VAL A 296 -21.46 1.80 -3.37
C VAL A 296 -20.66 2.52 -2.29
N GLY A 297 -20.86 2.18 -1.02
CA GLY A 297 -20.11 2.74 0.10
C GLY A 297 -18.60 2.53 -0.04
N LEU A 298 -18.16 1.32 -0.43
CA LEU A 298 -16.75 1.00 -0.67
C LEU A 298 -16.17 1.80 -1.84
N VAL A 299 -16.91 1.97 -2.92
CA VAL A 299 -16.49 2.79 -4.08
C VAL A 299 -16.29 4.24 -3.65
N VAL A 300 -17.27 4.82 -2.93
CA VAL A 300 -17.20 6.20 -2.43
C VAL A 300 -16.05 6.37 -1.43
N PHE A 301 -15.94 5.46 -0.46
CA PHE A 301 -14.85 5.44 0.53
C PHE A 301 -13.48 5.40 -0.14
N THR A 302 -13.31 4.48 -1.09
CA THR A 302 -12.06 4.30 -1.83
C THR A 302 -11.73 5.52 -2.68
N ALA A 303 -12.72 6.12 -3.35
CA ALA A 303 -12.54 7.34 -4.11
C ALA A 303 -12.07 8.50 -3.22
N GLY A 304 -12.66 8.67 -2.03
CA GLY A 304 -12.25 9.67 -1.05
C GLY A 304 -10.81 9.45 -0.58
N PHE A 305 -10.47 8.22 -0.19
CA PHE A 305 -9.12 7.88 0.25
C PHE A 305 -8.06 8.19 -0.81
N PHE A 306 -8.23 7.67 -2.04
CA PHE A 306 -7.26 7.88 -3.10
C PHE A 306 -7.20 9.35 -3.57
N GLY A 307 -8.30 10.09 -3.48
CA GLY A 307 -8.32 11.53 -3.68
C GLY A 307 -7.38 12.26 -2.70
N ALA A 308 -7.56 12.03 -1.39
CA ALA A 308 -6.72 12.61 -0.36
C ALA A 308 -5.25 12.15 -0.46
N HIS A 309 -5.02 10.84 -0.63
CA HIS A 309 -3.68 10.25 -0.73
C HIS A 309 -2.88 10.80 -1.91
N SER A 310 -3.49 10.91 -3.10
CA SER A 310 -2.80 11.42 -4.28
C SER A 310 -2.38 12.89 -4.11
N VAL A 311 -3.21 13.69 -3.46
CA VAL A 311 -2.88 15.08 -3.13
C VAL A 311 -1.73 15.15 -2.12
N ALA A 312 -1.83 14.43 -0.99
CA ALA A 312 -0.84 14.48 0.07
C ALA A 312 0.52 13.96 -0.40
N SER A 313 0.57 12.82 -1.09
CA SER A 313 1.80 12.23 -1.63
C SER A 313 2.47 13.12 -2.67
N GLY A 314 1.69 13.72 -3.58
CA GLY A 314 2.19 14.64 -4.60
C GLY A 314 2.61 16.01 -4.05
N TRP A 315 2.07 16.41 -2.90
CA TRP A 315 2.43 17.68 -2.24
C TRP A 315 3.72 17.57 -1.43
N THR A 316 3.98 16.41 -0.84
CA THR A 316 5.14 16.13 0.03
C THR A 316 6.47 16.55 -0.57
N PRO A 317 6.92 16.09 -1.76
CA PRO A 317 8.20 16.49 -2.31
C PRO A 317 8.28 17.98 -2.65
N ARG A 318 7.15 18.64 -2.90
CA ARG A 318 7.11 20.07 -3.23
C ARG A 318 7.28 20.98 -2.02
N LEU A 319 6.92 20.50 -0.81
CA LEU A 319 7.14 21.22 0.46
C LEU A 319 8.53 20.99 1.03
N ALA A 320 9.23 19.96 0.60
CA ALA A 320 10.57 19.66 1.06
C ALA A 320 11.58 20.69 0.54
N THR A 321 12.22 21.43 1.45
CA THR A 321 13.28 22.38 1.11
C THR A 321 14.60 21.68 0.80
N VAL A 322 14.81 20.50 1.39
CA VAL A 322 16.00 19.67 1.21
C VAL A 322 15.57 18.21 1.09
N GLY A 323 16.17 17.47 0.16
CA GLY A 323 15.97 16.02 0.08
C GLY A 323 14.55 15.62 -0.27
N GLN A 324 14.01 16.06 -1.42
CA GLN A 324 12.65 15.72 -1.88
C GLN A 324 12.39 14.21 -1.94
N SER A 325 13.39 13.42 -2.33
CA SER A 325 13.29 11.96 -2.36
C SER A 325 13.17 11.38 -0.95
N GLN A 326 13.91 11.95 0.02
CA GLN A 326 13.82 11.55 1.43
C GLN A 326 12.47 11.91 2.04
N ALA A 327 11.93 13.09 1.69
CA ALA A 327 10.58 13.47 2.11
C ALA A 327 9.52 12.49 1.58
N SER A 328 9.58 12.12 0.31
CA SER A 328 8.69 11.10 -0.27
C SER A 328 8.90 9.73 0.37
N GLY A 329 10.14 9.36 0.67
CA GLY A 329 10.47 8.12 1.39
C GLY A 329 9.87 8.08 2.80
N LEU A 330 9.94 9.19 3.54
CA LEU A 330 9.32 9.34 4.86
C LEU A 330 7.78 9.27 4.76
N TYR A 331 7.18 9.91 3.76
CA TYR A 331 5.74 9.77 3.51
C TYR A 331 5.35 8.29 3.35
N ASN A 332 6.08 7.54 2.54
CA ASN A 332 5.83 6.11 2.33
C ASN A 332 6.07 5.29 3.62
N LEU A 333 7.10 5.63 4.41
CA LEU A 333 7.34 4.99 5.70
C LEU A 333 6.14 5.16 6.63
N PHE A 334 5.64 6.39 6.79
CA PHE A 334 4.46 6.68 7.60
C PHE A 334 3.20 6.01 7.05
N TYR A 335 3.02 5.99 5.73
CA TYR A 335 1.93 5.31 5.03
C TYR A 335 1.89 3.81 5.36
N TYR A 336 3.02 3.09 5.23
CA TYR A 336 3.08 1.66 5.57
C TYR A 336 3.05 1.39 7.06
N ALA A 337 3.61 2.28 7.90
CA ALA A 337 3.47 2.19 9.34
C ALA A 337 2.00 2.33 9.77
N GLY A 338 1.26 3.27 9.17
CA GLY A 338 -0.18 3.41 9.38
C GLY A 338 -0.96 2.17 8.94
N SER A 339 -0.65 1.66 7.74
CA SER A 339 -1.20 0.39 7.24
C SER A 339 -1.02 -0.76 8.22
N SER A 340 0.18 -0.87 8.80
CA SER A 340 0.53 -1.95 9.72
C SER A 340 -0.14 -1.77 11.09
N LEU A 341 0.09 -0.63 11.74
CA LEU A 341 -0.31 -0.41 13.13
C LEU A 341 -1.82 -0.17 13.25
N LEU A 342 -2.35 0.78 12.47
CA LEU A 342 -3.76 1.13 12.54
C LEU A 342 -4.65 0.14 11.77
N GLY A 343 -4.12 -0.48 10.71
CA GLY A 343 -4.80 -1.58 10.04
C GLY A 343 -5.08 -2.76 10.97
N TRP A 344 -4.12 -3.10 11.83
CA TRP A 344 -4.30 -4.08 12.90
C TRP A 344 -5.22 -3.55 14.01
N ALA A 345 -4.97 -2.33 14.50
CA ALA A 345 -5.75 -1.76 15.61
C ALA A 345 -7.25 -1.70 15.31
N GLY A 346 -7.64 -1.49 14.03
CA GLY A 346 -9.04 -1.59 13.60
C GLY A 346 -9.70 -2.92 13.98
N GLY A 347 -8.92 -4.01 14.13
CA GLY A 347 -9.43 -5.31 14.57
C GLY A 347 -9.86 -5.37 16.02
N LEU A 348 -9.23 -4.58 16.87
CA LEU A 348 -9.67 -4.46 18.28
C LEU A 348 -11.08 -3.87 18.33
N PHE A 349 -11.37 -2.89 17.47
CA PHE A 349 -12.70 -2.32 17.34
C PHE A 349 -13.67 -3.28 16.64
N PHE A 350 -13.19 -4.06 15.66
CA PHE A 350 -14.02 -5.08 15.01
C PHE A 350 -14.46 -6.17 15.98
N VAL A 351 -13.54 -6.70 16.80
CA VAL A 351 -13.84 -7.75 17.77
C VAL A 351 -14.83 -7.25 18.83
N GLN A 352 -14.72 -6.00 19.26
CA GLN A 352 -15.54 -5.46 20.35
C GLN A 352 -16.88 -4.88 19.87
N PHE A 353 -16.92 -4.22 18.72
CA PHE A 353 -18.07 -3.44 18.24
C PHE A 353 -18.53 -3.85 16.83
N GLY A 354 -17.97 -4.92 16.26
CA GLY A 354 -18.27 -5.36 14.89
C GLY A 354 -17.89 -4.33 13.84
N TRP A 355 -18.61 -4.35 12.73
CA TRP A 355 -18.34 -3.47 11.59
C TRP A 355 -18.47 -1.98 11.91
N SER A 356 -19.46 -1.62 12.73
CA SER A 356 -19.65 -0.23 13.15
C SER A 356 -18.43 0.31 13.88
N GLY A 357 -17.75 -0.51 14.69
CA GLY A 357 -16.50 -0.16 15.33
C GLY A 357 -15.41 0.19 14.35
N VAL A 358 -15.22 -0.61 13.29
CA VAL A 358 -14.24 -0.32 12.23
C VAL A 358 -14.57 0.95 11.47
N ALA A 359 -15.85 1.15 11.12
CA ALA A 359 -16.29 2.33 10.39
C ALA A 359 -16.08 3.62 11.22
N ILE A 360 -16.45 3.61 12.50
CA ILE A 360 -16.22 4.74 13.41
C ILE A 360 -14.73 4.99 13.60
N PHE A 361 -13.92 3.93 13.84
CA PHE A 361 -12.48 4.06 13.97
C PHE A 361 -11.87 4.73 12.73
N ALA A 362 -12.18 4.25 11.52
CA ALA A 362 -11.69 4.83 10.28
C ALA A 362 -12.18 6.26 10.06
N ALA A 363 -13.43 6.59 10.45
CA ALA A 363 -13.97 7.94 10.37
C ALA A 363 -13.24 8.90 11.33
N VAL A 364 -12.93 8.47 12.55
CA VAL A 364 -12.15 9.25 13.51
C VAL A 364 -10.74 9.53 12.97
N LEU A 365 -10.08 8.52 12.39
CA LEU A 365 -8.78 8.71 11.75
C LEU A 365 -8.84 9.71 10.60
N ALA A 366 -9.89 9.67 9.78
CA ALA A 366 -10.09 10.63 8.69
C ALA A 366 -10.32 12.05 9.22
N LEU A 367 -11.12 12.23 10.29
CA LEU A 367 -11.31 13.52 10.95
C LEU A 367 -10.01 14.07 11.54
N LEU A 368 -9.22 13.24 12.22
CA LEU A 368 -7.91 13.63 12.74
C LEU A 368 -6.96 14.06 11.61
N ALA A 369 -6.97 13.33 10.48
CA ALA A 369 -6.22 13.72 9.29
C ALA A 369 -6.67 15.09 8.77
N GLY A 370 -7.98 15.31 8.62
CA GLY A 370 -8.52 16.62 8.22
C GLY A 370 -8.12 17.76 9.17
N THR A 371 -8.21 17.51 10.47
CA THR A 371 -7.85 18.50 11.50
C THR A 371 -6.37 18.87 11.43
N THR A 372 -5.47 17.86 11.34
CA THR A 372 -4.02 18.10 11.20
C THR A 372 -3.69 18.88 9.92
N ALA A 373 -4.38 18.58 8.81
CA ALA A 373 -4.23 19.34 7.56
C ALA A 373 -4.63 20.80 7.72
N VAL A 374 -5.77 21.06 8.35
CA VAL A 374 -6.24 22.44 8.61
C VAL A 374 -5.26 23.21 9.49
N LEU A 375 -4.79 22.61 10.58
CA LEU A 375 -3.92 23.30 11.55
C LEU A 375 -2.54 23.62 10.97
N ALA A 376 -1.95 22.72 10.19
CA ALA A 376 -0.56 22.87 9.75
C ALA A 376 -0.38 23.39 8.31
N LEU A 377 -1.42 23.28 7.45
CA LEU A 377 -1.30 23.60 6.01
C LEU A 377 -2.11 24.86 5.62
N ARG A 378 -2.93 25.44 6.52
CA ARG A 378 -3.61 26.71 6.28
C ARG A 378 -2.60 27.82 5.99
N GLY A 379 -2.90 28.64 4.98
CA GLY A 379 -2.07 29.79 4.61
C GLY A 379 -0.92 29.49 3.64
N TYR A 380 -0.80 28.24 3.16
CA TYR A 380 0.28 27.84 2.24
C TYR A 380 -0.19 27.58 0.80
N GLU A 381 -1.47 27.79 0.48
CA GLU A 381 -1.99 27.68 -0.89
C GLU A 381 -1.62 28.88 -1.81
N ALA A 382 -1.04 29.94 -1.25
CA ALA A 382 -0.87 31.23 -1.93
C ALA A 382 0.51 31.42 -2.62
N LYS A 383 1.34 30.34 -2.77
CA LYS A 383 2.61 30.49 -3.50
C LYS A 383 2.82 29.36 -4.49
#